data_8a656d1c7b32fdca17b9eb3391cfbde9
#
_entry.id   8a656d1c7b32fdca17b9eb3391cfbde9
#
_cell.length_a   1.000
_cell.length_b   1.000
_cell.length_c   1.000
_cell.angle_alpha   90.00
_cell.angle_beta   90.00
_cell.angle_gamma   90.00
#
_symmetry.space_group_name_H-M   'P 1'
#
loop_
_entity.id
_entity.type
_entity.pdbx_description
1 polymer ?
#
loop_
_entity_poly.entity_id
_entity_poly.type
_entity_poly.pdbx_seq_one_letter_code
_entity_poly.pdbx_strand_id
1 'polypeptide(L)'
;MKLRTLNSLALAALVMLMGLAVASACATTPKKSAPASAASSPGNAAQDDTMRLEGEKRYRANCARCHAAPPKFPPRMMSTIVRHMRVRAMITDEEMRLILHYMTE
;
A
#
# COMPACT_ATOMS: atom_id res chain seq x y z
N MET A 1 -8.20 -46.67 25.52
CA MET A 1 -7.99 -46.50 24.05
C MET A 1 -9.19 -45.91 23.30
N LYS A 2 -10.43 -46.03 23.78
CA LYS A 2 -11.64 -45.55 23.05
C LYS A 2 -11.86 -44.04 23.02
N LEU A 3 -11.32 -43.26 23.98
CA LEU A 3 -11.51 -41.81 24.03
C LEU A 3 -10.67 -41.04 22.99
N ARG A 4 -9.49 -41.57 22.63
CA ARG A 4 -8.60 -40.93 21.64
C ARG A 4 -9.12 -41.07 20.23
N THR A 5 -9.79 -42.17 19.89
CA THR A 5 -10.37 -42.41 18.57
C THR A 5 -11.60 -41.54 18.32
N LEU A 6 -12.42 -41.28 19.33
CA LEU A 6 -13.59 -40.41 19.26
C LEU A 6 -13.19 -38.95 19.02
N ASN A 7 -12.11 -38.48 19.68
CA ASN A 7 -11.61 -37.10 19.47
C ASN A 7 -11.00 -36.92 18.07
N SER A 8 -10.33 -37.96 17.53
CA SER A 8 -9.78 -37.89 16.16
C SER A 8 -10.86 -37.82 15.09
N LEU A 9 -11.95 -38.58 15.26
CA LEU A 9 -13.07 -38.57 14.32
C LEU A 9 -13.84 -37.24 14.37
N ALA A 10 -14.01 -36.65 15.56
CA ALA A 10 -14.64 -35.34 15.71
C ALA A 10 -13.81 -34.18 15.08
N LEU A 11 -12.49 -34.25 15.21
CA LEU A 11 -11.59 -33.26 14.61
C LEU A 11 -11.59 -33.35 13.07
N ALA A 12 -11.62 -34.57 12.52
CA ALA A 12 -11.67 -34.77 11.08
C ALA A 12 -12.99 -34.30 10.47
N ALA A 13 -14.10 -34.47 11.15
CA ALA A 13 -15.41 -33.98 10.71
C ALA A 13 -15.47 -32.42 10.72
N LEU A 14 -14.86 -31.80 11.73
CA LEU A 14 -14.81 -30.32 11.83
C LEU A 14 -13.98 -29.68 10.71
N VAL A 15 -12.86 -30.29 10.34
CA VAL A 15 -12.00 -29.82 9.25
C VAL A 15 -12.68 -29.96 7.89
N MET A 16 -13.46 -31.04 7.68
CA MET A 16 -14.22 -31.26 6.44
C MET A 16 -15.39 -30.27 6.29
N LEU A 17 -16.02 -29.85 7.40
CA LEU A 17 -17.11 -28.87 7.35
C LEU A 17 -16.61 -27.45 7.07
N MET A 18 -15.41 -27.09 7.50
CA MET A 18 -14.80 -25.80 7.20
C MET A 18 -14.27 -25.66 5.77
N GLY A 19 -14.01 -26.78 5.10
CA GLY A 19 -13.48 -26.80 3.73
C GLY A 19 -14.49 -26.45 2.63
N LEU A 20 -15.81 -26.50 2.91
CA LEU A 20 -16.85 -26.30 1.88
C LEU A 20 -17.34 -24.86 1.72
N ALA A 21 -16.85 -23.92 2.53
CA ALA A 21 -17.35 -22.54 2.55
C ALA A 21 -16.53 -21.53 1.73
N VAL A 22 -15.49 -21.94 0.99
CA VAL A 22 -14.56 -21.04 0.29
C VAL A 22 -14.62 -21.15 -1.24
N ALA A 23 -15.71 -21.66 -1.79
CA ALA A 23 -15.92 -21.73 -3.24
C ALA A 23 -16.98 -20.73 -3.70
N SER A 24 -16.76 -19.42 -3.44
CA SER A 24 -17.37 -18.32 -4.19
C SER A 24 -16.27 -17.47 -4.76
N ALA A 25 -15.64 -17.98 -5.80
CA ALA A 25 -14.71 -17.26 -6.61
C ALA A 25 -15.48 -16.18 -7.39
N CYS A 26 -15.34 -14.92 -6.99
CA CYS A 26 -15.59 -13.78 -7.84
C CYS A 26 -14.60 -13.82 -9.00
N ALA A 27 -15.04 -14.29 -10.14
CA ALA A 27 -14.36 -14.07 -11.41
C ALA A 27 -14.55 -12.59 -11.80
N THR A 28 -13.67 -11.71 -11.32
CA THR A 28 -13.54 -10.35 -11.85
C THR A 28 -12.53 -10.37 -12.97
N THR A 29 -13.01 -10.40 -14.19
CA THR A 29 -12.23 -10.04 -15.40
C THR A 29 -11.55 -8.69 -15.16
N PRO A 30 -10.28 -8.53 -15.52
CA PRO A 30 -9.62 -7.23 -15.47
C PRO A 30 -10.20 -6.34 -16.57
N LYS A 31 -11.20 -5.55 -16.23
CA LYS A 31 -11.66 -4.45 -17.07
C LYS A 31 -10.52 -3.44 -17.13
N LYS A 32 -9.89 -3.34 -18.30
CA LYS A 32 -8.93 -2.30 -18.65
C LYS A 32 -9.58 -0.94 -18.40
N SER A 33 -9.34 -0.37 -17.25
CA SER A 33 -9.82 0.96 -16.90
C SER A 33 -9.05 1.96 -17.74
N ALA A 34 -9.73 2.61 -18.68
CA ALA A 34 -9.26 3.85 -19.27
C ALA A 34 -9.08 4.88 -18.12
N PRO A 35 -8.12 5.80 -18.22
CA PRO A 35 -7.95 6.84 -17.22
C PRO A 35 -9.22 7.70 -17.23
N ALA A 36 -10.10 7.48 -16.27
CA ALA A 36 -11.14 8.42 -15.95
C ALA A 36 -10.45 9.67 -15.41
N SER A 37 -10.51 10.74 -16.19
CA SER A 37 -10.20 12.09 -15.73
C SER A 37 -11.21 12.40 -14.62
N ALA A 38 -10.86 12.09 -13.39
CA ALA A 38 -11.66 12.43 -12.23
C ALA A 38 -11.59 13.95 -12.08
N ALA A 39 -12.71 14.61 -12.35
CA ALA A 39 -12.90 16.01 -11.97
C ALA A 39 -12.71 16.09 -10.45
N SER A 40 -11.58 16.68 -10.05
CA SER A 40 -11.21 16.85 -8.65
C SER A 40 -12.23 17.77 -8.00
N SER A 41 -12.97 17.29 -7.01
CA SER A 41 -13.80 18.12 -6.15
C SER A 41 -12.93 19.12 -5.40
N PRO A 42 -13.36 20.39 -5.19
CA PRO A 42 -12.51 21.44 -4.56
C PRO A 42 -11.92 21.04 -3.21
N GLY A 43 -12.58 20.19 -2.46
CA GLY A 43 -12.09 19.64 -1.18
C GLY A 43 -10.90 18.71 -1.33
N ASN A 44 -10.83 17.94 -2.42
CA ASN A 44 -9.71 17.04 -2.69
C ASN A 44 -8.45 17.80 -3.09
N ALA A 45 -8.59 18.88 -3.87
CA ALA A 45 -7.45 19.68 -4.32
C ALA A 45 -6.71 20.36 -3.15
N ALA A 46 -7.45 20.94 -2.21
CA ALA A 46 -6.83 21.57 -1.03
C ALA A 46 -6.13 20.57 -0.11
N GLN A 47 -6.67 19.38 0.01
CA GLN A 47 -6.07 18.29 0.79
C GLN A 47 -4.81 17.73 0.09
N ASP A 48 -4.84 17.63 -1.22
CA ASP A 48 -3.74 17.20 -2.06
C ASP A 48 -2.56 18.17 -1.97
N ASP A 49 -2.82 19.47 -2.11
CA ASP A 49 -1.82 20.52 -1.92
C ASP A 49 -1.20 20.49 -0.52
N THR A 50 -2.00 20.26 0.51
CA THR A 50 -1.50 20.13 1.89
C THR A 50 -0.56 18.95 2.04
N MET A 51 -0.92 17.79 1.50
CA MET A 51 -0.08 16.59 1.54
C MET A 51 1.22 16.79 0.75
N ARG A 52 1.16 17.47 -0.39
CA ARG A 52 2.33 17.79 -1.20
C ARG A 52 3.29 18.71 -0.45
N LEU A 53 2.80 19.77 0.19
CA LEU A 53 3.61 20.70 0.97
C LEU A 53 4.26 20.04 2.19
N GLU A 54 3.51 19.20 2.90
CA GLU A 54 4.06 18.46 4.02
C GLU A 54 5.08 17.42 3.54
N GLY A 55 4.85 16.76 2.41
CA GLY A 55 5.79 15.85 1.77
C GLY A 55 7.10 16.55 1.38
N GLU A 56 7.02 17.75 0.80
CA GLU A 56 8.19 18.56 0.49
C GLU A 56 9.01 18.90 1.74
N LYS A 57 8.34 19.31 2.81
CA LYS A 57 8.97 19.62 4.09
C LYS A 57 9.71 18.39 4.65
N ARG A 58 9.08 17.22 4.63
CA ARG A 58 9.70 15.95 5.06
C ARG A 58 10.87 15.55 4.18
N TYR A 59 10.75 15.72 2.88
CA TYR A 59 11.85 15.49 1.94
C TYR A 59 13.07 16.36 2.28
N ARG A 60 12.87 17.68 2.45
CA ARG A 60 13.95 18.62 2.77
C ARG A 60 14.63 18.25 4.11
N ALA A 61 13.86 17.85 5.11
CA ALA A 61 14.38 17.50 6.42
C ALA A 61 15.19 16.19 6.42
N ASN A 62 14.77 15.19 5.65
CA ASN A 62 15.32 13.84 5.75
C ASN A 62 16.21 13.42 4.56
N CYS A 63 15.92 13.89 3.36
CA CYS A 63 16.58 13.43 2.13
C CYS A 63 17.55 14.45 1.54
N ALA A 64 17.16 15.71 1.47
CA ALA A 64 17.92 16.78 0.81
C ALA A 64 19.26 17.11 1.51
N ARG A 65 19.49 16.59 2.69
CA ARG A 65 20.76 16.76 3.42
C ARG A 65 21.94 16.05 2.75
N CYS A 66 21.68 15.01 1.97
CA CYS A 66 22.72 14.19 1.38
C CYS A 66 22.81 14.34 -0.14
N HIS A 67 21.72 14.62 -0.82
CA HIS A 67 21.68 14.76 -2.28
C HIS A 67 20.51 15.65 -2.72
N ALA A 68 20.63 16.22 -3.92
CA ALA A 68 19.52 16.91 -4.55
C ALA A 68 18.37 15.94 -4.88
N ALA A 69 17.17 16.49 -5.10
CA ALA A 69 16.03 15.71 -5.54
C ALA A 69 16.36 15.03 -6.88
N PRO A 70 16.10 13.72 -7.02
CA PRO A 70 16.26 13.02 -8.29
C PRO A 70 15.25 13.57 -9.31
N PRO A 71 15.50 13.38 -10.60
CA PRO A 71 14.52 13.70 -11.63
C PRO A 71 13.22 12.90 -11.39
N LYS A 72 12.10 13.42 -11.86
CA LYS A 72 10.82 12.72 -11.73
C LYS A 72 10.87 11.39 -12.47
N PHE A 73 10.60 10.31 -11.74
CA PHE A 73 10.47 8.96 -12.27
C PHE A 73 9.00 8.54 -12.26
N PRO A 74 8.62 7.53 -13.07
CA PRO A 74 7.29 6.94 -12.97
C PRO A 74 6.96 6.51 -11.53
N PRO A 75 5.70 6.62 -11.07
CA PRO A 75 5.31 6.38 -9.67
C PRO A 75 5.79 5.04 -9.09
N ARG A 76 5.78 3.97 -9.88
CA ARG A 76 6.26 2.64 -9.46
C ARG A 76 7.76 2.64 -9.14
N MET A 77 8.55 3.31 -9.96
CA MET A 77 9.99 3.43 -9.74
C MET A 77 10.26 4.31 -8.54
N MET A 78 9.56 5.45 -8.42
CA MET A 78 9.70 6.35 -7.29
C MET A 78 9.36 5.65 -5.97
N SER A 79 8.30 4.86 -5.92
CA SER A 79 7.92 4.11 -4.72
C SER A 79 9.01 3.11 -4.30
N THR A 80 9.67 2.48 -5.26
CA THR A 80 10.79 1.56 -4.99
C THR A 80 12.00 2.30 -4.43
N ILE A 81 12.34 3.45 -5.00
CA ILE A 81 13.44 4.31 -4.55
C ILE A 81 13.20 4.79 -3.12
N VAL A 82 12.02 5.37 -2.85
CA VAL A 82 11.69 5.90 -1.52
C VAL A 82 11.66 4.80 -0.46
N ARG A 83 11.14 3.63 -0.79
CA ARG A 83 11.17 2.47 0.10
C ARG A 83 12.59 2.03 0.43
N HIS A 84 13.49 2.01 -0.55
CA HIS A 84 14.89 1.70 -0.32
C HIS A 84 15.59 2.76 0.56
N MET A 85 15.28 4.03 0.31
CA MET A 85 15.83 5.15 1.08
C MET A 85 15.27 5.27 2.50
N ARG A 86 14.10 4.70 2.77
CA ARG A 86 13.45 4.73 4.09
C ARG A 86 14.39 4.31 5.22
N VAL A 87 15.09 3.20 5.04
CA VAL A 87 16.00 2.67 6.06
C VAL A 87 17.22 3.58 6.26
N ARG A 88 17.73 4.16 5.18
CA ARG A 88 18.91 5.05 5.24
C ARG A 88 18.57 6.42 5.84
N ALA A 89 17.41 6.94 5.53
CA ALA A 89 16.93 8.22 6.05
C ALA A 89 16.23 8.08 7.41
N MET A 90 15.98 6.85 7.88
CA MET A 90 15.30 6.55 9.14
C MET A 90 13.91 7.21 9.25
N ILE A 91 13.18 7.27 8.15
CA ILE A 91 11.85 7.88 8.09
C ILE A 91 10.74 6.88 8.44
N THR A 92 9.66 7.39 8.99
CA THR A 92 8.46 6.62 9.31
C THR A 92 7.67 6.25 8.04
N ASP A 93 6.69 5.35 8.16
CA ASP A 93 5.79 5.01 7.06
C ASP A 93 4.94 6.20 6.62
N GLU A 94 4.55 7.04 7.56
CA GLU A 94 3.80 8.27 7.28
C GLU A 94 4.64 9.25 6.47
N GLU A 95 5.86 9.53 6.91
CA GLU A 95 6.77 10.41 6.18
C GLU A 95 7.08 9.85 4.78
N MET A 96 7.24 8.54 4.66
CA MET A 96 7.46 7.89 3.37
C MET A 96 6.29 8.13 2.41
N ARG A 97 5.03 8.04 2.89
CA ARG A 97 3.85 8.31 2.07
C ARG A 97 3.78 9.75 1.60
N LEU A 98 4.00 10.70 2.51
CA LEU A 98 4.01 12.13 2.21
C LEU A 98 5.12 12.49 1.22
N ILE A 99 6.32 11.98 1.43
CA ILE A 99 7.45 12.19 0.52
C ILE A 99 7.16 11.60 -0.86
N LEU A 100 6.60 10.40 -0.92
CA LEU A 100 6.24 9.78 -2.18
C LEU A 100 5.20 10.60 -2.94
N HIS A 101 4.18 11.12 -2.25
CA HIS A 101 3.18 12.01 -2.82
C HIS A 101 3.84 13.25 -3.45
N TYR A 102 4.67 13.96 -2.70
CA TYR A 102 5.43 15.12 -3.19
C TYR A 102 6.29 14.81 -4.44
N MET A 103 6.89 13.63 -4.51
CA MET A 103 7.80 13.26 -5.58
C MET A 103 7.11 12.72 -6.83
N THR A 104 5.83 12.39 -6.77
CA THR A 104 5.07 11.82 -7.90
C THR A 104 4.07 12.78 -8.52
N GLU A 105 3.72 13.84 -7.83
CA GLU A 105 2.88 14.94 -8.31
C GLU A 105 3.75 16.05 -8.93
#